data_d5815fa5b4705a40309a6351d5afacab
#
_entry.id   d5815fa5b4705a40309a6351d5afacab
#
_cell.length_a   1.000
_cell.length_b   1.000
_cell.length_c   1.000
_cell.angle_alpha   90.00
_cell.angle_beta   90.00
_cell.angle_gamma   90.00
#
_symmetry.space_group_name_H-M   'P 1'
#
loop_
_entity.id
_entity.type
_entity.pdbx_description
1 polymer ?
#
loop_
_entity_poly.entity_id
_entity_poly.type
_entity_poly.pdbx_seq_one_letter_code
_entity_poly.pdbx_strand_id
1 'polypeptide(L)'
;MINYSPVRPLTPSSDDALLADKFEQRRDFFSDVQVFGEYPKGVEAYIKQHGYRPDITDEDRVVLKEGTVDYVAFSYYQTTTVSSEKVKPDELSDLEKAVAVNPTLERSDWGWEIDPTGIRLSLNHLTDRYHLPLFIVENGLGAFDKVEDGEIHDPYRVDYLKKHISEMEKAVEIDGVDLMGYLPWGPIDLVSAGTGQMDKRYGFIYVNKFDDGTGDLTRERKDSFYWYKKVIASNGADLA
;
A
#
# COMPACT_ATOMS: atom_id res chain seq x y z
N MET A 1 2.16 -10.64 5.88
CA MET A 1 1.75 -9.52 5.00
C MET A 1 1.33 -8.33 5.84
N ILE A 2 1.77 -7.15 5.48
CA ILE A 2 1.39 -5.88 6.11
C ILE A 2 0.72 -4.96 5.08
N ASN A 3 -0.21 -4.10 5.51
CA ASN A 3 -0.68 -2.99 4.70
C ASN A 3 0.29 -1.83 4.89
N TYR A 4 0.98 -1.42 3.83
CA TYR A 4 2.00 -0.40 3.90
C TYR A 4 1.63 0.82 3.04
N SER A 5 1.36 1.95 3.69
CA SER A 5 1.17 3.26 3.06
C SER A 5 2.21 4.20 3.66
N PRO A 6 3.28 4.55 2.95
CA PRO A 6 4.32 5.42 3.50
C PRO A 6 3.73 6.76 3.94
N VAL A 7 4.26 7.31 5.03
CA VAL A 7 3.82 8.61 5.54
C VAL A 7 4.79 9.69 5.13
N ARG A 8 4.29 10.78 4.57
CA ARG A 8 5.10 11.88 4.06
C ARG A 8 4.67 13.21 4.66
N PRO A 9 5.63 14.12 4.92
CA PRO A 9 5.33 15.45 5.38
C PRO A 9 4.67 16.28 4.28
N LEU A 10 3.68 17.12 4.62
CA LEU A 10 3.07 18.04 3.67
C LEU A 10 4.06 19.15 3.26
N THR A 11 4.88 19.60 4.19
CA THR A 11 5.87 20.67 3.97
C THR A 11 7.26 20.20 4.40
N PRO A 12 8.34 20.90 3.98
CA PRO A 12 9.69 20.60 4.43
C PRO A 12 9.98 21.09 5.87
N SER A 13 8.96 21.48 6.65
CA SER A 13 9.15 21.87 8.05
C SER A 13 9.64 20.69 8.90
N SER A 14 10.46 20.97 9.91
CA SER A 14 10.94 19.94 10.83
C SER A 14 9.80 19.29 11.62
N ASP A 15 8.74 20.03 11.91
CA ASP A 15 7.58 19.50 12.62
C ASP A 15 6.78 18.53 11.76
N ASP A 16 6.54 18.84 10.48
CA ASP A 16 5.89 17.91 9.55
C ASP A 16 6.75 16.64 9.32
N ALA A 17 8.07 16.84 9.18
CA ALA A 17 9.01 15.73 9.01
C ALA A 17 9.03 14.81 10.24
N LEU A 18 9.08 15.38 11.46
CA LEU A 18 9.04 14.62 12.70
C LEU A 18 7.70 13.90 12.88
N LEU A 19 6.58 14.55 12.52
CA LEU A 19 5.26 13.93 12.57
C LEU A 19 5.18 12.72 11.63
N ALA A 20 5.64 12.88 10.40
CA ALA A 20 5.68 11.80 9.41
C ALA A 20 6.55 10.62 9.89
N ASP A 21 7.75 10.89 10.39
CA ASP A 21 8.66 9.88 10.96
C ASP A 21 8.03 9.08 12.11
N LYS A 22 7.37 9.78 13.04
CA LYS A 22 6.67 9.12 14.15
C LYS A 22 5.52 8.23 13.69
N PHE A 23 4.78 8.62 12.64
CA PHE A 23 3.74 7.76 12.07
C PHE A 23 4.33 6.60 11.28
N GLU A 24 5.44 6.80 10.57
CA GLU A 24 6.17 5.73 9.89
C GLU A 24 6.63 4.66 10.89
N GLN A 25 7.26 5.05 12.00
CA GLN A 25 7.67 4.13 13.07
C GLN A 25 6.49 3.32 13.64
N ARG A 26 5.28 3.89 13.71
CA ARG A 26 4.08 3.14 14.13
C ARG A 26 3.63 2.12 13.09
N ARG A 27 3.86 2.37 11.81
CA ARG A 27 3.55 1.42 10.74
C ARG A 27 4.54 0.26 10.73
N ASP A 28 5.79 0.57 10.95
CA ASP A 28 6.86 -0.44 11.04
C ASP A 28 6.69 -1.40 12.23
N PHE A 29 5.90 -1.02 13.24
CA PHE A 29 5.74 -1.80 14.46
C PHE A 29 5.47 -3.29 14.23
N PHE A 30 4.51 -3.63 13.39
CA PHE A 30 4.14 -5.03 13.16
C PHE A 30 5.22 -5.79 12.39
N SER A 31 5.78 -5.19 11.37
CA SER A 31 6.87 -5.79 10.59
C SER A 31 8.16 -5.88 11.40
N ASP A 32 8.47 -4.89 12.23
CA ASP A 32 9.62 -4.95 13.15
C ASP A 32 9.56 -6.18 14.06
N VAL A 33 8.42 -6.43 14.69
CA VAL A 33 8.23 -7.59 15.56
C VAL A 33 8.35 -8.89 14.77
N GLN A 34 7.76 -8.95 13.57
CA GLN A 34 7.82 -10.15 12.73
C GLN A 34 9.22 -10.44 12.18
N VAL A 35 10.02 -9.39 11.92
CA VAL A 35 11.37 -9.54 11.38
C VAL A 35 12.42 -9.70 12.46
N PHE A 36 12.36 -8.88 13.52
CA PHE A 36 13.40 -8.88 14.57
C PHE A 36 13.09 -9.81 15.74
N GLY A 37 11.84 -10.26 15.87
CA GLY A 37 11.38 -11.10 16.98
C GLY A 37 11.38 -10.39 18.33
N GLU A 38 11.33 -9.05 18.32
CA GLU A 38 11.28 -8.23 19.52
C GLU A 38 10.58 -6.89 19.26
N TYR A 39 10.05 -6.27 20.31
CA TYR A 39 9.42 -4.97 20.21
C TYR A 39 10.46 -3.86 20.05
N PRO A 40 10.27 -2.90 19.10
CA PRO A 40 11.15 -1.75 18.98
C PRO A 40 11.12 -0.87 20.24
N LYS A 41 12.25 -0.23 20.57
CA LYS A 41 12.34 0.67 21.74
C LYS A 41 11.33 1.80 21.74
N GLY A 42 10.99 2.34 20.57
CA GLY A 42 9.96 3.37 20.42
C GLY A 42 8.58 2.89 20.85
N VAL A 43 8.24 1.62 20.56
CA VAL A 43 6.98 0.99 20.99
C VAL A 43 6.95 0.76 22.48
N GLU A 44 8.06 0.31 23.09
CA GLU A 44 8.17 0.17 24.54
C GLU A 44 7.98 1.51 25.26
N ALA A 45 8.59 2.58 24.72
CA ALA A 45 8.41 3.94 25.25
C ALA A 45 6.95 4.40 25.13
N TYR A 46 6.30 4.16 24.00
CA TYR A 46 4.88 4.47 23.77
C TYR A 46 3.96 3.72 24.73
N ILE A 47 4.16 2.43 24.90
CA ILE A 47 3.40 1.58 25.85
C ILE A 47 3.53 2.15 27.27
N LYS A 48 4.75 2.47 27.68
CA LYS A 48 5.03 3.03 29.00
C LYS A 48 4.36 4.40 29.20
N GLN A 49 4.46 5.29 28.21
CA GLN A 49 3.88 6.64 28.27
C GLN A 49 2.35 6.63 28.41
N HIS A 50 1.69 5.66 27.76
CA HIS A 50 0.22 5.54 27.78
C HIS A 50 -0.30 4.64 28.91
N GLY A 51 0.59 4.13 29.76
CA GLY A 51 0.21 3.27 30.88
C GLY A 51 -0.32 1.90 30.46
N TYR A 52 -0.11 1.48 29.23
CA TYR A 52 -0.46 0.14 28.78
C TYR A 52 0.43 -0.89 29.49
N ARG A 53 -0.16 -2.03 29.78
CA ARG A 53 0.56 -3.14 30.44
C ARG A 53 0.24 -4.44 29.72
N PRO A 54 0.84 -4.66 28.52
CA PRO A 54 0.67 -5.94 27.86
C PRO A 54 1.31 -7.03 28.74
N ASP A 55 0.60 -8.13 28.90
CA ASP A 55 1.08 -9.30 29.61
C ASP A 55 1.97 -10.12 28.66
N ILE A 56 3.24 -9.75 28.60
CA ILE A 56 4.26 -10.40 27.75
C ILE A 56 5.18 -11.20 28.67
N THR A 57 5.09 -12.50 28.59
CA THR A 57 5.89 -13.45 29.36
C THR A 57 7.27 -13.67 28.73
N ASP A 58 8.17 -14.34 29.45
CA ASP A 58 9.46 -14.76 28.89
C ASP A 58 9.26 -15.83 27.80
N GLU A 59 8.22 -16.66 27.89
CA GLU A 59 7.87 -17.65 26.87
C GLU A 59 7.40 -16.94 25.57
N ASP A 60 6.62 -15.87 25.66
CA ASP A 60 6.23 -15.07 24.50
C ASP A 60 7.43 -14.46 23.78
N ARG A 61 8.45 -14.00 24.54
CA ARG A 61 9.69 -13.47 23.96
C ARG A 61 10.47 -14.53 23.19
N VAL A 62 10.51 -15.77 23.70
CA VAL A 62 11.14 -16.90 22.99
C VAL A 62 10.38 -17.19 21.69
N VAL A 63 9.06 -17.29 21.77
CA VAL A 63 8.20 -17.55 20.58
C VAL A 63 8.38 -16.46 19.51
N LEU A 64 8.40 -15.19 19.90
CA LEU A 64 8.65 -14.08 18.97
C LEU A 64 10.02 -14.20 18.31
N LYS A 65 11.06 -14.53 19.08
CA LYS A 65 12.44 -14.64 18.58
C LYS A 65 12.65 -15.80 17.63
N GLU A 66 11.97 -16.92 17.87
CA GLU A 66 12.02 -18.11 17.01
C GLU A 66 11.08 -18.03 15.80
N GLY A 67 10.05 -17.19 15.88
CA GLY A 67 8.99 -17.05 14.86
C GLY A 67 9.24 -15.96 13.83
N THR A 68 10.48 -15.55 13.58
CA THR A 68 10.81 -14.50 12.58
C THR A 68 10.56 -14.97 11.15
N VAL A 69 10.37 -14.01 10.24
CA VAL A 69 10.03 -14.25 8.83
C VAL A 69 11.25 -14.24 7.92
N ASP A 70 11.16 -14.95 6.79
CA ASP A 70 12.23 -15.03 5.78
C ASP A 70 12.12 -13.95 4.70
N TYR A 71 10.97 -13.29 4.57
CA TYR A 71 10.72 -12.20 3.63
C TYR A 71 9.58 -11.30 4.13
N VAL A 72 9.52 -10.07 3.62
CA VAL A 72 8.42 -9.13 3.95
C VAL A 72 7.48 -8.99 2.77
N ALA A 73 6.22 -9.37 2.98
CA ALA A 73 5.15 -9.17 2.02
C ALA A 73 4.26 -8.00 2.42
N PHE A 74 3.93 -7.12 1.47
CA PHE A 74 3.11 -5.95 1.75
C PHE A 74 2.15 -5.59 0.63
N SER A 75 1.08 -4.89 0.99
CA SER A 75 0.18 -4.21 0.05
C SER A 75 0.51 -2.72 -0.02
N TYR A 76 0.45 -2.15 -1.23
CA TYR A 76 0.64 -0.72 -1.47
C TYR A 76 -0.51 -0.18 -2.33
N TYR A 77 -1.18 0.89 -1.87
CA TYR A 77 -2.26 1.52 -2.63
C TYR A 77 -2.09 3.03 -2.75
N GLN A 78 -1.50 3.66 -1.75
CA GLN A 78 -1.38 5.11 -1.66
C GLN A 78 -0.25 5.52 -0.72
N THR A 79 0.18 6.77 -0.87
CA THR A 79 0.95 7.49 0.15
C THR A 79 -0.02 8.20 1.10
N THR A 80 0.38 8.44 2.32
CA THR A 80 -0.37 9.23 3.29
C THR A 80 0.40 10.50 3.60
N THR A 81 -0.17 11.67 3.29
CA THR A 81 0.45 12.95 3.60
C THR A 81 -0.08 13.49 4.93
N VAL A 82 0.79 14.00 5.80
CA VAL A 82 0.44 14.53 7.13
C VAL A 82 0.93 15.95 7.34
N SER A 83 0.25 16.70 8.21
CA SER A 83 0.61 18.07 8.56
C SER A 83 0.57 18.30 10.07
N SER A 84 1.64 18.92 10.59
CA SER A 84 1.78 19.36 11.98
C SER A 84 0.89 20.57 12.34
N GLU A 85 0.28 21.20 11.36
CA GLU A 85 -0.78 22.18 11.60
C GLU A 85 -2.05 21.52 12.15
N LYS A 86 -2.29 20.26 11.81
CA LYS A 86 -3.46 19.50 12.25
C LYS A 86 -3.22 18.75 13.55
N VAL A 87 -2.06 18.12 13.71
CA VAL A 87 -1.67 17.36 14.90
C VAL A 87 -0.21 17.61 15.20
N LYS A 88 0.12 17.99 16.44
CA LYS A 88 1.51 18.22 16.84
C LYS A 88 2.25 16.88 17.00
N PRO A 89 3.56 16.83 16.68
CA PRO A 89 4.35 15.61 16.77
C PRO A 89 4.33 14.93 18.15
N ASP A 90 4.21 15.71 19.22
CA ASP A 90 4.17 15.17 20.60
C ASP A 90 2.75 14.82 21.09
N GLU A 91 1.72 15.19 20.31
CA GLU A 91 0.31 14.90 20.58
C GLU A 91 -0.22 13.76 19.72
N LEU A 92 0.63 12.86 19.31
CA LEU A 92 0.38 11.80 18.35
C LEU A 92 -0.72 10.83 18.83
N SER A 93 -1.96 11.09 18.46
CA SER A 93 -3.10 10.26 18.87
C SER A 93 -3.67 9.43 17.72
N ASP A 94 -3.94 10.04 16.58
CA ASP A 94 -4.69 9.46 15.47
C ASP A 94 -4.14 9.95 14.15
N LEU A 95 -3.73 9.00 13.27
CA LEU A 95 -3.19 9.33 11.95
C LEU A 95 -4.23 10.06 11.10
N GLU A 96 -5.51 9.65 11.16
CA GLU A 96 -6.56 10.23 10.33
C GLU A 96 -6.73 11.73 10.58
N LYS A 97 -6.54 12.18 11.81
CA LYS A 97 -6.59 13.60 12.15
C LYS A 97 -5.43 14.42 11.58
N ALA A 98 -4.28 13.77 11.38
CA ALA A 98 -3.10 14.40 10.81
C ALA A 98 -3.10 14.44 9.29
N VAL A 99 -3.92 13.62 8.62
CA VAL A 99 -3.97 13.52 7.16
C VAL A 99 -4.27 14.87 6.51
N ALA A 100 -3.42 15.23 5.56
CA ALA A 100 -3.54 16.42 4.73
C ALA A 100 -3.59 16.01 3.26
N VAL A 101 -4.13 16.88 2.41
CA VAL A 101 -4.13 16.69 0.95
C VAL A 101 -2.81 17.18 0.39
N ASN A 102 -2.10 16.30 -0.31
CA ASN A 102 -0.92 16.68 -1.06
C ASN A 102 -1.35 17.37 -2.38
N PRO A 103 -1.00 18.64 -2.59
CA PRO A 103 -1.44 19.37 -3.78
C PRO A 103 -0.70 18.94 -5.06
N THR A 104 0.34 18.12 -4.96
CA THR A 104 1.16 17.66 -6.09
C THR A 104 0.78 16.25 -6.58
N LEU A 105 -0.09 15.54 -5.86
CA LEU A 105 -0.51 14.19 -6.20
C LEU A 105 -1.95 14.18 -6.71
N GLU A 106 -2.18 13.40 -7.76
CA GLU A 106 -3.52 13.05 -8.21
C GLU A 106 -4.21 12.16 -7.17
N ARG A 107 -5.54 12.11 -7.22
CA ARG A 107 -6.33 11.28 -6.31
C ARG A 107 -7.34 10.43 -7.08
N SER A 108 -7.55 9.23 -6.60
CA SER A 108 -8.62 8.35 -7.10
C SER A 108 -10.00 8.90 -6.75
N ASP A 109 -11.06 8.32 -7.33
CA ASP A 109 -12.45 8.65 -7.01
C ASP A 109 -12.79 8.48 -5.52
N TRP A 110 -12.03 7.64 -4.80
CA TRP A 110 -12.14 7.44 -3.35
C TRP A 110 -11.16 8.30 -2.53
N GLY A 111 -10.51 9.26 -3.16
CA GLY A 111 -9.65 10.23 -2.51
C GLY A 111 -8.26 9.70 -2.11
N TRP A 112 -7.87 8.53 -2.56
CA TRP A 112 -6.54 7.99 -2.31
C TRP A 112 -5.50 8.65 -3.21
N GLU A 113 -4.37 9.03 -2.64
CA GLU A 113 -3.26 9.63 -3.38
C GLU A 113 -2.62 8.62 -4.33
N ILE A 114 -2.53 8.96 -5.61
CA ILE A 114 -1.86 8.16 -6.63
C ILE A 114 -0.40 8.59 -6.66
N ASP A 115 0.48 7.77 -6.06
CA ASP A 115 1.89 8.08 -5.91
C ASP A 115 2.77 6.90 -6.36
N PRO A 116 3.11 6.83 -7.64
CA PRO A 116 4.01 5.78 -8.14
C PRO A 116 5.40 5.82 -7.48
N THR A 117 5.92 7.01 -7.19
CA THR A 117 7.21 7.15 -6.48
C THR A 117 7.13 6.62 -5.04
N GLY A 118 5.96 6.69 -4.43
CA GLY A 118 5.71 6.17 -3.09
C GLY A 118 5.95 4.66 -2.96
N ILE A 119 5.65 3.87 -4.01
CA ILE A 119 5.95 2.42 -4.00
C ILE A 119 7.46 2.17 -3.98
N ARG A 120 8.25 2.94 -4.77
CA ARG A 120 9.71 2.87 -4.77
C ARG A 120 10.31 3.29 -3.44
N LEU A 121 9.81 4.37 -2.84
CA LEU A 121 10.21 4.79 -1.50
C LEU A 121 9.89 3.74 -0.43
N SER A 122 8.75 3.06 -0.54
CA SER A 122 8.39 1.96 0.35
C SER A 122 9.33 0.77 0.21
N LEU A 123 9.66 0.39 -1.01
CA LEU A 123 10.61 -0.67 -1.31
C LEU A 123 11.99 -0.36 -0.73
N ASN A 124 12.50 0.84 -0.94
CA ASN A 124 13.81 1.27 -0.41
C ASN A 124 13.79 1.29 1.13
N HIS A 125 12.75 1.86 1.75
CA HIS A 125 12.63 1.90 3.20
C HIS A 125 12.63 0.49 3.83
N LEU A 126 11.82 -0.42 3.28
CA LEU A 126 11.72 -1.79 3.80
C LEU A 126 13.01 -2.59 3.56
N THR A 127 13.69 -2.37 2.42
CA THR A 127 15.00 -2.98 2.13
C THR A 127 16.05 -2.51 3.11
N ASP A 128 16.19 -1.20 3.32
CA ASP A 128 17.19 -0.61 4.21
C ASP A 128 16.95 -0.99 5.68
N ARG A 129 15.67 -1.17 6.05
CA ARG A 129 15.30 -1.52 7.43
C ARG A 129 15.48 -2.99 7.75
N TYR A 130 15.08 -3.88 6.84
CA TYR A 130 14.95 -5.30 7.14
C TYR A 130 16.02 -6.18 6.49
N HIS A 131 16.63 -5.74 5.40
CA HIS A 131 17.61 -6.53 4.64
C HIS A 131 17.10 -7.93 4.24
N LEU A 132 15.80 -8.05 4.00
CA LEU A 132 15.12 -9.26 3.57
C LEU A 132 14.50 -9.07 2.19
N PRO A 133 14.28 -10.17 1.43
CA PRO A 133 13.52 -10.10 0.19
C PRO A 133 12.12 -9.52 0.42
N LEU A 134 11.62 -8.76 -0.56
CA LEU A 134 10.31 -8.11 -0.50
C LEU A 134 9.35 -8.73 -1.51
N PHE A 135 8.05 -8.71 -1.20
CA PHE A 135 7.01 -9.15 -2.10
C PHE A 135 5.80 -8.21 -2.04
N ILE A 136 5.46 -7.57 -3.17
CA ILE A 136 4.24 -6.79 -3.28
C ILE A 136 3.10 -7.74 -3.60
N VAL A 137 2.22 -7.98 -2.63
CA VAL A 137 1.13 -8.96 -2.74
C VAL A 137 -0.22 -8.32 -3.07
N GLU A 138 -0.31 -7.00 -3.00
CA GLU A 138 -1.47 -6.24 -3.46
C GLU A 138 -1.06 -4.84 -3.91
N ASN A 139 -1.56 -4.44 -5.08
CA ASN A 139 -1.56 -3.06 -5.58
C ASN A 139 -2.69 -2.92 -6.61
N GLY A 140 -3.31 -1.76 -6.71
CA GLY A 140 -4.37 -1.55 -7.70
C GLY A 140 -5.10 -0.24 -7.52
N LEU A 141 -5.87 0.13 -8.53
CA LEU A 141 -6.71 1.32 -8.57
C LEU A 141 -8.18 0.91 -8.50
N GLY A 142 -8.87 1.33 -7.44
CA GLY A 142 -10.33 1.31 -7.42
C GLY A 142 -10.88 2.46 -8.28
N ALA A 143 -11.72 2.13 -9.25
CA ALA A 143 -12.29 3.11 -10.18
C ALA A 143 -13.71 2.72 -10.59
N PHE A 144 -14.50 3.70 -11.06
CA PHE A 144 -15.78 3.46 -11.73
C PHE A 144 -15.51 3.07 -13.18
N ASP A 145 -15.80 1.83 -13.53
CA ASP A 145 -15.71 1.37 -14.91
C ASP A 145 -17.04 1.58 -15.63
N LYS A 146 -16.98 1.84 -16.94
CA LYS A 146 -18.16 2.00 -17.79
C LYS A 146 -18.12 0.98 -18.92
N VAL A 147 -19.29 0.43 -19.23
CA VAL A 147 -19.48 -0.40 -20.42
C VAL A 147 -19.91 0.52 -21.56
N GLU A 148 -19.14 0.55 -22.64
CA GLU A 148 -19.40 1.32 -23.85
C GLU A 148 -19.38 0.36 -25.04
N ASP A 149 -20.52 0.25 -25.75
CA ASP A 149 -20.70 -0.67 -26.88
C ASP A 149 -20.33 -2.15 -26.60
N GLY A 150 -20.46 -2.59 -25.33
CA GLY A 150 -20.15 -3.95 -24.89
C GLY A 150 -18.68 -4.17 -24.49
N GLU A 151 -17.87 -3.14 -24.52
CA GLU A 151 -16.46 -3.15 -24.13
C GLU A 151 -16.21 -2.28 -22.88
N ILE A 152 -15.14 -2.54 -22.16
CA ILE A 152 -14.73 -1.75 -20.99
C ILE A 152 -13.34 -1.19 -21.25
N HIS A 153 -13.30 0.10 -21.54
CA HIS A 153 -12.07 0.85 -21.76
C HIS A 153 -11.59 1.46 -20.45
N ASP A 154 -10.50 0.93 -19.89
CA ASP A 154 -9.94 1.36 -18.62
C ASP A 154 -8.47 1.86 -18.71
N PRO A 155 -8.18 2.85 -19.58
CA PRO A 155 -6.83 3.37 -19.78
C PRO A 155 -6.24 3.98 -18.51
N TYR A 156 -7.09 4.51 -17.61
CA TYR A 156 -6.68 5.00 -16.29
C TYR A 156 -6.07 3.91 -15.41
N ARG A 157 -6.56 2.66 -15.50
CA ARG A 157 -6.01 1.51 -14.77
C ARG A 157 -4.68 1.09 -15.37
N VAL A 158 -4.58 1.06 -16.69
CA VAL A 158 -3.32 0.80 -17.40
C VAL A 158 -2.27 1.84 -17.02
N ASP A 159 -2.62 3.13 -17.06
CA ASP A 159 -1.70 4.22 -16.69
C ASP A 159 -1.21 4.10 -15.24
N TYR A 160 -2.14 3.83 -14.30
CA TYR A 160 -1.81 3.61 -12.89
C TYR A 160 -0.80 2.47 -12.73
N LEU A 161 -1.11 1.29 -13.27
CA LEU A 161 -0.26 0.10 -13.14
C LEU A 161 1.10 0.30 -13.83
N LYS A 162 1.10 0.88 -15.03
CA LYS A 162 2.32 1.18 -15.78
C LYS A 162 3.28 2.06 -14.99
N LYS A 163 2.77 3.15 -14.40
CA LYS A 163 3.57 4.07 -13.59
C LYS A 163 4.15 3.37 -12.35
N HIS A 164 3.35 2.55 -11.66
CA HIS A 164 3.80 1.84 -10.45
C HIS A 164 4.82 0.74 -10.79
N ILE A 165 4.59 -0.05 -11.84
CA ILE A 165 5.53 -1.09 -12.29
C ILE A 165 6.86 -0.46 -12.72
N SER A 166 6.82 0.67 -13.43
CA SER A 166 8.04 1.38 -13.82
C SER A 166 8.88 1.85 -12.62
N GLU A 167 8.24 2.27 -11.52
CA GLU A 167 8.98 2.63 -10.30
C GLU A 167 9.49 1.40 -9.53
N MET A 168 8.80 0.26 -9.61
CA MET A 168 9.33 -1.01 -9.09
C MET A 168 10.55 -1.49 -9.85
N GLU A 169 10.54 -1.40 -11.20
CA GLU A 169 11.72 -1.70 -12.02
C GLU A 169 12.93 -0.86 -11.61
N LYS A 170 12.72 0.45 -11.41
CA LYS A 170 13.80 1.34 -10.93
C LYS A 170 14.29 0.95 -9.53
N ALA A 171 13.40 0.55 -8.62
CA ALA A 171 13.81 0.06 -7.31
C ALA A 171 14.72 -1.16 -7.40
N VAL A 172 14.42 -2.09 -8.30
CA VAL A 172 15.26 -3.29 -8.53
C VAL A 172 16.55 -2.94 -9.22
N GLU A 173 16.50 -2.23 -10.37
CA GLU A 173 17.64 -2.05 -11.26
C GLU A 173 18.60 -0.94 -10.81
N ILE A 174 18.07 0.11 -10.18
CA ILE A 174 18.85 1.28 -9.76
C ILE A 174 19.17 1.24 -8.27
N ASP A 175 18.17 0.92 -7.44
CA ASP A 175 18.30 1.00 -5.99
C ASP A 175 18.76 -0.33 -5.37
N GLY A 176 18.73 -1.44 -6.13
CA GLY A 176 19.24 -2.74 -5.69
C GLY A 176 18.29 -3.51 -4.76
N VAL A 177 17.00 -3.23 -4.82
CA VAL A 177 15.97 -3.93 -4.03
C VAL A 177 15.83 -5.38 -4.49
N ASP A 178 15.84 -6.32 -3.54
CA ASP A 178 15.50 -7.73 -3.79
C ASP A 178 13.97 -7.92 -3.76
N LEU A 179 13.33 -7.71 -4.90
CA LEU A 179 11.89 -7.85 -5.07
C LEU A 179 11.55 -9.20 -5.70
N MET A 180 10.94 -10.10 -4.94
CA MET A 180 10.57 -11.45 -5.35
C MET A 180 9.46 -11.46 -6.41
N GLY A 181 8.55 -10.49 -6.37
CA GLY A 181 7.42 -10.44 -7.29
C GLY A 181 6.37 -9.38 -6.96
N TYR A 182 5.36 -9.32 -7.83
CA TYR A 182 4.27 -8.36 -7.76
C TYR A 182 2.95 -9.01 -8.13
N LEU A 183 1.93 -8.80 -7.29
CA LEU A 183 0.56 -9.22 -7.52
C LEU A 183 -0.38 -8.01 -7.47
N PRO A 184 -1.13 -7.73 -8.53
CA PRO A 184 -2.19 -6.73 -8.46
C PRO A 184 -3.38 -7.27 -7.66
N TRP A 185 -4.10 -6.35 -7.00
CA TRP A 185 -5.28 -6.67 -6.24
C TRP A 185 -6.49 -6.92 -7.14
N GLY A 186 -7.12 -8.08 -6.98
CA GLY A 186 -8.38 -8.42 -7.60
C GLY A 186 -8.28 -8.68 -9.12
N PRO A 187 -7.96 -9.90 -9.60
CA PRO A 187 -7.96 -10.17 -11.04
C PRO A 187 -9.36 -10.05 -11.66
N ILE A 188 -10.40 -10.25 -10.87
CA ILE A 188 -11.82 -10.11 -11.22
C ILE A 188 -12.42 -9.07 -10.29
N ASP A 189 -13.35 -8.24 -10.77
CA ASP A 189 -14.05 -7.29 -9.91
C ASP A 189 -14.71 -7.99 -8.72
N LEU A 190 -14.55 -7.41 -7.57
CA LEU A 190 -15.02 -7.92 -6.28
C LEU A 190 -15.55 -6.77 -5.42
N VAL A 191 -16.29 -7.11 -4.38
CA VAL A 191 -16.70 -6.14 -3.37
C VAL A 191 -15.47 -5.60 -2.65
N SER A 192 -15.29 -4.28 -2.68
CA SER A 192 -14.17 -3.63 -1.99
C SER A 192 -14.21 -3.89 -0.49
N ALA A 193 -13.14 -4.46 0.05
CA ALA A 193 -13.05 -4.80 1.47
C ALA A 193 -13.14 -3.56 2.39
N GLY A 194 -12.60 -2.41 1.95
CA GLY A 194 -12.58 -1.19 2.77
C GLY A 194 -13.87 -0.39 2.75
N THR A 195 -14.70 -0.51 1.69
CA THR A 195 -15.92 0.32 1.51
C THR A 195 -17.20 -0.48 1.41
N GLY A 196 -17.13 -1.80 1.20
CA GLY A 196 -18.30 -2.64 0.96
C GLY A 196 -18.97 -2.41 -0.39
N GLN A 197 -18.30 -1.74 -1.33
CA GLN A 197 -18.86 -1.34 -2.61
C GLN A 197 -18.38 -2.25 -3.74
N MET A 198 -19.32 -2.68 -4.59
CA MET A 198 -19.02 -3.39 -5.82
C MET A 198 -18.62 -2.43 -6.95
N ASP A 199 -19.11 -1.20 -6.93
CA ASP A 199 -18.82 -0.18 -7.92
C ASP A 199 -17.38 0.36 -7.82
N LYS A 200 -16.67 0.10 -6.71
CA LYS A 200 -15.23 0.33 -6.57
C LYS A 200 -14.46 -0.83 -7.20
N ARG A 201 -14.29 -0.78 -8.50
CA ARG A 201 -13.75 -1.87 -9.31
C ARG A 201 -12.23 -1.83 -9.40
N TYR A 202 -11.61 -2.99 -9.16
CA TYR A 202 -10.14 -3.15 -9.21
C TYR A 202 -9.69 -4.08 -10.34
N GLY A 203 -10.57 -4.99 -10.77
CA GLY A 203 -10.23 -6.13 -11.60
C GLY A 203 -9.84 -5.81 -13.04
N PHE A 204 -9.20 -6.75 -13.67
CA PHE A 204 -8.98 -6.83 -15.12
C PHE A 204 -10.18 -7.45 -15.86
N ILE A 205 -11.04 -8.12 -15.11
CA ILE A 205 -12.29 -8.70 -15.59
C ILE A 205 -13.45 -7.99 -14.89
N TYR A 206 -14.27 -7.34 -15.69
CA TYR A 206 -15.48 -6.68 -15.24
C TYR A 206 -16.51 -7.72 -14.79
N VAL A 207 -17.25 -7.40 -13.72
CA VAL A 207 -18.40 -8.18 -13.28
C VAL A 207 -19.63 -7.27 -13.31
N ASN A 208 -20.66 -7.64 -14.07
CA ASN A 208 -21.91 -6.91 -14.13
C ASN A 208 -22.72 -7.08 -12.83
N LYS A 209 -22.32 -6.32 -11.81
CA LYS A 209 -22.94 -6.25 -10.49
C LYS A 209 -22.72 -4.85 -9.92
N PHE A 210 -23.74 -4.30 -9.27
CA PHE A 210 -23.76 -2.94 -8.73
C PHE A 210 -24.12 -2.91 -7.24
N ASP A 211 -23.82 -1.78 -6.59
CA ASP A 211 -24.08 -1.58 -5.17
C ASP A 211 -25.56 -1.67 -4.81
N ASP A 212 -26.46 -1.32 -5.72
CA ASP A 212 -27.92 -1.43 -5.54
C ASP A 212 -28.45 -2.88 -5.65
N GLY A 213 -27.56 -3.84 -5.86
CA GLY A 213 -27.91 -5.25 -6.00
C GLY A 213 -28.31 -5.69 -7.41
N THR A 214 -28.37 -4.80 -8.38
CA THR A 214 -28.66 -5.12 -9.79
C THR A 214 -27.48 -5.80 -10.48
N GLY A 215 -27.68 -6.27 -11.72
CA GLY A 215 -26.67 -6.96 -12.53
C GLY A 215 -26.84 -8.48 -12.48
N ASP A 216 -26.38 -9.14 -13.55
CA ASP A 216 -26.56 -10.58 -13.82
C ASP A 216 -25.28 -11.41 -13.60
N LEU A 217 -24.20 -10.79 -13.10
CA LEU A 217 -22.90 -11.39 -12.86
C LEU A 217 -22.17 -11.86 -14.14
N THR A 218 -22.56 -11.40 -15.32
CA THR A 218 -21.77 -11.62 -16.55
C THR A 218 -20.39 -10.99 -16.40
N ARG A 219 -19.41 -11.55 -17.08
CA ARG A 219 -18.00 -11.17 -16.97
C ARG A 219 -17.42 -10.83 -18.34
N GLU A 220 -16.77 -9.66 -18.41
CA GLU A 220 -16.12 -9.17 -19.62
C GLU A 220 -14.67 -8.78 -19.33
N ARG A 221 -13.76 -9.03 -20.27
CA ARG A 221 -12.37 -8.62 -20.14
C ARG A 221 -12.24 -7.14 -20.46
N LYS A 222 -11.55 -6.39 -19.60
CA LYS A 222 -11.22 -4.99 -19.81
C LYS A 222 -9.98 -4.85 -20.70
N ASP A 223 -9.70 -3.64 -21.19
CA ASP A 223 -8.47 -3.36 -21.95
C ASP A 223 -7.21 -3.68 -21.13
N SER A 224 -7.23 -3.36 -19.86
CA SER A 224 -6.16 -3.67 -18.91
C SER A 224 -5.84 -5.17 -18.81
N PHE A 225 -6.81 -6.07 -19.07
CA PHE A 225 -6.56 -7.51 -19.11
C PHE A 225 -5.56 -7.88 -20.20
N TYR A 226 -5.72 -7.35 -21.40
CA TYR A 226 -4.85 -7.66 -22.53
C TYR A 226 -3.48 -6.99 -22.38
N TRP A 227 -3.47 -5.78 -21.86
CA TRP A 227 -2.24 -5.07 -21.54
C TRP A 227 -1.44 -5.82 -20.47
N TYR A 228 -2.05 -6.21 -19.35
CA TYR A 228 -1.36 -6.89 -18.27
C TYR A 228 -0.89 -8.31 -18.65
N LYS A 229 -1.64 -9.00 -19.51
CA LYS A 229 -1.19 -10.27 -20.12
C LYS A 229 0.15 -10.10 -20.84
N LYS A 230 0.35 -9.00 -21.56
CA LYS A 230 1.60 -8.68 -22.24
C LYS A 230 2.72 -8.34 -21.24
N VAL A 231 2.42 -7.57 -20.21
CA VAL A 231 3.34 -7.27 -19.11
C VAL A 231 3.86 -8.55 -18.45
N ILE A 232 2.97 -9.49 -18.11
CA ILE A 232 3.36 -10.79 -17.56
C ILE A 232 4.25 -11.57 -18.53
N ALA A 233 3.88 -11.66 -19.81
CA ALA A 233 4.63 -12.41 -20.80
C ALA A 233 6.05 -11.87 -21.04
N SER A 234 6.26 -10.57 -20.84
CA SER A 234 7.56 -9.91 -20.95
C SER A 234 8.32 -9.78 -19.62
N ASN A 235 7.75 -10.29 -18.52
CA ASN A 235 8.27 -10.07 -17.16
C ASN A 235 8.51 -8.59 -16.83
N GLY A 236 7.55 -7.74 -17.21
CA GLY A 236 7.61 -6.30 -16.99
C GLY A 236 8.29 -5.47 -18.09
N ALA A 237 9.11 -6.08 -18.95
CA ALA A 237 9.91 -5.35 -19.93
C ALA A 237 9.10 -4.62 -21.03
N ASP A 238 7.85 -4.99 -21.27
CA ASP A 238 6.96 -4.32 -22.21
C ASP A 238 5.75 -3.69 -21.51
N LEU A 239 5.90 -2.41 -21.20
CA LEU A 239 4.86 -1.56 -20.61
C LEU A 239 4.15 -0.65 -21.64
N ALA A 240 4.42 -0.83 -22.92
CA ALA A 240 3.83 0.00 -23.99
C ALA A 240 2.33 -0.20 -24.13
#